data_04717fbe226b254f4381aa0ea684db7a
#
_entry.id   04717fbe226b254f4381aa0ea684db7a
#
_cell.length_a   1.000
_cell.length_b   1.000
_cell.length_c   1.000
_cell.angle_alpha   90.00
_cell.angle_beta   90.00
_cell.angle_gamma   90.00
#
_symmetry.space_group_name_H-M   'P 1'
#
loop_
_entity.id
_entity.type
_entity.pdbx_description
1 polymer ?
#
loop_
_entity_poly.entity_id
_entity_poly.type
_entity_poly.pdbx_seq_one_letter_code
_entity_poly.pdbx_strand_id
1 'polypeptide(L)'
;DLEQYSRQYPNRSDAMLVAVNDFSEAHYRSHANRVEVDLITALLGLKVESEYAGQGDLDFLDGQAKTTVPAIDFASTTVNPFLAIRKAVRLQSEKLGSGLAAKRTGVIIFAAGAAADGLSSNPLISDMVKYAGDASATALFTRMVDSNPAYDSFQIGGITVIDVSMFPEIVAHIGENGFAIVPVMDKAAQCYQLHSGVGVRHAELGQDAVLHHQYLIKDEFQFPSVVTETSYLPVNNIPQAIIFGSAA
;
A
#
# COMPACT_ATOMS: atom_id res chain seq x y z
N ASP A 1 -8.11 -27.13 17.14
CA ASP A 1 -8.56 -28.32 17.84
C ASP A 1 -7.62 -28.66 19.00
N LEU A 2 -8.09 -28.45 20.25
CA LEU A 2 -7.32 -28.73 21.45
C LEU A 2 -6.85 -30.19 21.57
N GLU A 3 -7.59 -31.15 20.96
CA GLU A 3 -7.18 -32.55 20.90
C GLU A 3 -5.88 -32.78 20.12
N GLN A 4 -5.65 -32.01 19.06
CA GLN A 4 -4.42 -32.11 18.27
C GLN A 4 -3.20 -31.70 19.11
N TYR A 5 -3.34 -30.60 19.85
CA TYR A 5 -2.28 -30.11 20.73
C TYR A 5 -2.05 -31.02 21.93
N SER A 6 -3.10 -31.60 22.53
CA SER A 6 -2.97 -32.52 23.66
C SER A 6 -2.25 -33.83 23.31
N ARG A 7 -2.25 -34.23 22.03
CA ARG A 7 -1.48 -35.41 21.57
C ARG A 7 0.03 -35.10 21.42
N GLN A 8 0.37 -33.87 21.10
CA GLN A 8 1.78 -33.45 20.94
C GLN A 8 2.46 -33.10 22.27
N TYR A 9 1.67 -32.58 23.20
CA TYR A 9 2.19 -32.10 24.49
C TYR A 9 1.58 -32.91 25.62
N PRO A 10 2.40 -33.67 26.38
CA PRO A 10 1.92 -34.53 27.45
C PRO A 10 1.37 -33.74 28.63
N ASN A 11 1.73 -32.47 28.75
CA ASN A 11 1.23 -31.60 29.81
C ASN A 11 0.10 -30.71 29.24
N ARG A 12 -1.10 -30.83 29.79
CA ARG A 12 -2.30 -30.11 29.31
C ARG A 12 -2.17 -28.59 29.39
N SER A 13 -1.44 -28.06 30.37
CA SER A 13 -1.21 -26.63 30.49
C SER A 13 -0.30 -26.11 29.37
N ASP A 14 0.72 -26.87 28.97
CA ASP A 14 1.63 -26.49 27.90
C ASP A 14 0.95 -26.57 26.55
N ALA A 15 0.15 -27.61 26.29
CA ALA A 15 -0.65 -27.75 25.10
C ALA A 15 -1.60 -26.55 24.90
N MET A 16 -2.22 -26.10 25.98
CA MET A 16 -3.13 -24.96 25.96
C MET A 16 -2.42 -23.64 25.71
N LEU A 17 -1.23 -23.44 26.30
CA LEU A 17 -0.41 -22.25 26.09
C LEU A 17 0.04 -22.14 24.62
N VAL A 18 0.52 -23.26 24.05
CA VAL A 18 0.92 -23.32 22.63
C VAL A 18 -0.26 -23.04 21.73
N ALA A 19 -1.42 -23.66 21.97
CA ALA A 19 -2.62 -23.41 21.18
C ALA A 19 -3.06 -21.94 21.22
N VAL A 20 -3.05 -21.30 22.40
CA VAL A 20 -3.37 -19.87 22.54
C VAL A 20 -2.39 -19.01 21.75
N ASN A 21 -1.10 -19.32 21.81
CA ASN A 21 -0.09 -18.57 21.05
C ASN A 21 -0.26 -18.71 19.54
N ASP A 22 -0.50 -19.93 19.04
CA ASP A 22 -0.70 -20.20 17.61
C ASP A 22 -1.95 -19.49 17.07
N PHE A 23 -3.06 -19.51 17.82
CA PHE A 23 -4.27 -18.77 17.45
C PHE A 23 -4.03 -17.25 17.48
N SER A 24 -3.32 -16.76 18.47
CA SER A 24 -2.98 -15.35 18.59
C SER A 24 -2.13 -14.88 17.41
N GLU A 25 -1.15 -15.67 16.99
CA GLU A 25 -0.31 -15.36 15.84
C GLU A 25 -1.10 -15.40 14.52
N ALA A 26 -1.98 -16.40 14.36
CA ALA A 26 -2.83 -16.49 13.18
C ALA A 26 -3.79 -15.29 13.06
N HIS A 27 -4.40 -14.86 14.18
CA HIS A 27 -5.24 -13.67 14.22
C HIS A 27 -4.43 -12.40 13.93
N TYR A 28 -3.25 -12.25 14.52
CA TYR A 28 -2.38 -11.11 14.26
C TYR A 28 -2.04 -10.97 12.77
N ARG A 29 -1.66 -12.09 12.11
CA ARG A 29 -1.39 -12.12 10.66
C ARG A 29 -2.63 -11.73 9.84
N SER A 30 -3.80 -12.25 10.21
CA SER A 30 -5.06 -11.90 9.54
C SER A 30 -5.37 -10.40 9.64
N HIS A 31 -5.22 -9.82 10.84
CA HIS A 31 -5.41 -8.39 11.03
C HIS A 31 -4.36 -7.56 10.30
N ALA A 32 -3.09 -7.98 10.29
CA ALA A 32 -2.04 -7.28 9.56
C ALA A 32 -2.34 -7.23 8.05
N ASN A 33 -2.78 -8.33 7.46
CA ASN A 33 -3.19 -8.38 6.07
C ASN A 33 -4.38 -7.44 5.80
N ARG A 34 -5.37 -7.39 6.70
CA ARG A 34 -6.51 -6.47 6.55
C ARG A 34 -6.08 -5.02 6.60
N VAL A 35 -5.20 -4.66 7.55
CA VAL A 35 -4.64 -3.30 7.64
C VAL A 35 -3.92 -2.91 6.35
N GLU A 36 -3.17 -3.83 5.75
CA GLU A 36 -2.46 -3.59 4.48
C GLU A 36 -3.44 -3.30 3.33
N VAL A 37 -4.51 -4.09 3.19
CA VAL A 37 -5.55 -3.86 2.19
C VAL A 37 -6.24 -2.50 2.39
N ASP A 38 -6.55 -2.13 3.63
CA ASP A 38 -7.20 -0.86 3.93
C ASP A 38 -6.26 0.33 3.71
N LEU A 39 -4.95 0.16 3.94
CA LEU A 39 -3.96 1.18 3.57
C LEU A 39 -3.86 1.37 2.05
N ILE A 40 -3.90 0.29 1.27
CA ILE A 40 -3.92 0.35 -0.20
C ILE A 40 -5.21 1.04 -0.67
N THR A 41 -6.36 0.70 -0.08
CA THR A 41 -7.65 1.32 -0.39
C THR A 41 -7.66 2.81 -0.05
N ALA A 42 -7.10 3.21 1.09
CA ALA A 42 -6.97 4.60 1.48
C ALA A 42 -6.01 5.38 0.55
N LEU A 43 -4.92 4.72 0.10
CA LEU A 43 -3.93 5.33 -0.77
C LEU A 43 -4.42 5.43 -2.23
N LEU A 44 -4.86 4.33 -2.83
CA LEU A 44 -5.19 4.24 -4.25
C LEU A 44 -6.71 4.30 -4.52
N GLY A 45 -7.51 3.74 -3.62
CA GLY A 45 -8.96 3.88 -3.64
C GLY A 45 -9.42 5.29 -3.30
N LEU A 46 -8.62 6.02 -2.50
CA LEU A 46 -8.89 7.36 -1.97
C LEU A 46 -10.13 7.40 -1.06
N LYS A 47 -10.40 6.30 -0.40
CA LYS A 47 -11.51 6.14 0.54
C LYS A 47 -11.17 5.15 1.64
N VAL A 48 -11.92 5.18 2.71
CA VAL A 48 -11.96 4.12 3.72
C VAL A 48 -13.34 3.50 3.67
N GLU A 49 -13.41 2.20 3.47
CA GLU A 49 -14.67 1.46 3.42
C GLU A 49 -15.20 1.24 4.83
N SER A 50 -16.50 1.50 4.99
CA SER A 50 -17.18 1.25 6.27
C SER A 50 -17.48 -0.25 6.41
N GLU A 51 -17.10 -0.84 7.54
CA GLU A 51 -17.45 -2.22 7.88
C GLU A 51 -18.90 -2.36 8.38
N TYR A 52 -19.55 -1.24 8.71
CA TYR A 52 -20.90 -1.25 9.27
C TYR A 52 -21.96 -0.99 8.19
N ALA A 53 -22.90 -1.91 8.08
CA ALA A 53 -24.04 -1.77 7.17
C ALA A 53 -24.82 -0.47 7.46
N GLY A 54 -25.00 0.36 6.43
CA GLY A 54 -25.72 1.62 6.53
C GLY A 54 -24.87 2.85 6.87
N GLN A 55 -23.57 2.69 7.11
CA GLN A 55 -22.62 3.80 7.14
C GLN A 55 -21.98 3.95 5.76
N GLY A 56 -21.85 5.18 5.28
CA GLY A 56 -21.15 5.45 4.03
C GLY A 56 -19.64 5.36 4.20
N ASP A 57 -18.94 5.08 3.09
CA ASP A 57 -17.48 5.15 3.01
C ASP A 57 -16.99 6.57 3.33
N LEU A 58 -15.82 6.68 3.94
CA LEU A 58 -15.14 7.95 4.10
C LEU A 58 -14.37 8.26 2.80
N ASP A 59 -14.90 9.18 1.98
CA ASP A 59 -14.28 9.62 0.74
C ASP A 59 -13.31 10.79 1.00
N PHE A 60 -12.02 10.60 0.70
CA PHE A 60 -11.02 11.67 0.86
C PHE A 60 -11.12 12.76 -0.20
N LEU A 61 -11.80 12.50 -1.32
CA LEU A 61 -12.01 13.47 -2.38
C LEU A 61 -13.25 14.35 -2.16
N ASP A 62 -14.09 14.03 -1.18
CA ASP A 62 -15.35 14.74 -0.93
C ASP A 62 -16.20 14.87 -2.21
N GLY A 63 -16.34 13.77 -2.94
CA GLY A 63 -17.08 13.71 -4.20
C GLY A 63 -16.35 14.32 -5.42
N GLN A 64 -15.12 14.79 -5.28
CA GLN A 64 -14.34 15.29 -6.41
C GLN A 64 -13.79 14.12 -7.23
N ALA A 65 -13.54 14.36 -8.52
CA ALA A 65 -12.94 13.37 -9.39
C ALA A 65 -11.45 13.14 -9.04
N LYS A 66 -11.00 11.89 -9.19
CA LYS A 66 -9.57 11.54 -9.13
C LYS A 66 -8.77 12.38 -10.13
N THR A 67 -7.56 12.78 -9.77
CA THR A 67 -6.67 13.47 -10.72
C THR A 67 -6.12 12.46 -11.72
N THR A 68 -6.48 12.62 -12.98
CA THR A 68 -6.07 11.70 -14.07
C THR A 68 -5.25 12.42 -15.13
N VAL A 69 -4.40 11.66 -15.83
CA VAL A 69 -3.71 12.12 -17.04
C VAL A 69 -4.25 11.36 -18.25
N PRO A 70 -4.14 11.93 -19.47
CA PRO A 70 -4.49 11.21 -20.69
C PRO A 70 -3.74 9.90 -20.79
N ALA A 71 -4.35 8.91 -21.48
CA ALA A 71 -3.72 7.63 -21.73
C ALA A 71 -2.36 7.82 -22.45
N ILE A 72 -1.38 7.04 -22.03
CA ILE A 72 -0.01 7.13 -22.54
C ILE A 72 0.25 5.92 -23.43
N ASP A 73 0.69 6.15 -24.65
CA ASP A 73 1.14 5.08 -25.54
C ASP A 73 2.57 4.66 -25.15
N PHE A 74 2.65 3.62 -24.31
CA PHE A 74 3.91 3.04 -23.87
C PHE A 74 4.59 2.19 -24.97
N ALA A 75 3.87 1.78 -26.00
CA ALA A 75 4.43 1.06 -27.14
C ALA A 75 5.04 1.99 -28.21
N SER A 76 4.83 3.30 -28.08
CA SER A 76 5.34 4.27 -29.03
C SER A 76 6.86 4.22 -29.18
N THR A 77 7.31 4.17 -30.43
CA THR A 77 8.73 4.29 -30.81
C THR A 77 9.12 5.70 -31.25
N THR A 78 8.16 6.62 -31.36
CA THR A 78 8.37 7.99 -31.83
C THR A 78 8.24 9.02 -30.70
N VAL A 79 7.38 8.77 -29.72
CA VAL A 79 7.16 9.67 -28.59
C VAL A 79 7.62 8.97 -27.33
N ASN A 80 8.60 9.58 -26.63
CA ASN A 80 9.11 9.00 -25.39
C ASN A 80 8.04 9.08 -24.27
N PRO A 81 7.52 7.93 -23.79
CA PRO A 81 6.49 7.91 -22.76
C PRO A 81 6.98 8.47 -21.40
N PHE A 82 8.29 8.44 -21.15
CA PHE A 82 8.87 9.03 -19.95
C PHE A 82 8.65 10.54 -19.86
N LEU A 83 8.56 11.25 -21.00
CA LEU A 83 8.22 12.68 -21.00
C LEU A 83 6.78 12.92 -20.51
N ALA A 84 5.85 12.03 -20.84
CA ALA A 84 4.47 12.11 -20.33
C ALA A 84 4.44 11.87 -18.81
N ILE A 85 5.18 10.88 -18.32
CA ILE A 85 5.35 10.65 -16.88
C ILE A 85 5.92 11.86 -16.17
N ARG A 86 6.96 12.50 -16.73
CA ARG A 86 7.53 13.75 -16.16
C ARG A 86 6.53 14.90 -16.13
N LYS A 87 5.63 15.01 -17.11
CA LYS A 87 4.53 15.99 -17.09
C LYS A 87 3.53 15.66 -15.95
N ALA A 88 3.20 14.38 -15.77
CA ALA A 88 2.35 13.95 -14.66
C ALA A 88 2.97 14.26 -13.29
N VAL A 89 4.29 14.06 -13.12
CA VAL A 89 5.01 14.43 -11.90
C VAL A 89 5.02 15.94 -11.66
N ARG A 90 5.03 16.76 -12.71
CA ARG A 90 4.87 18.23 -12.56
C ARG A 90 3.46 18.59 -12.12
N LEU A 91 2.44 17.97 -12.72
CA LEU A 91 1.04 18.12 -12.27
C LEU A 91 0.88 17.73 -10.80
N GLN A 92 1.53 16.64 -10.36
CA GLN A 92 1.57 16.25 -8.95
C GLN A 92 2.15 17.36 -8.07
N SER A 93 3.25 18.00 -8.52
CA SER A 93 3.86 19.11 -7.77
C SER A 93 2.95 20.34 -7.69
N GLU A 94 2.18 20.61 -8.74
CA GLU A 94 1.16 21.68 -8.74
C GLU A 94 0.04 21.38 -7.73
N LYS A 95 -0.43 20.10 -7.67
CA LYS A 95 -1.46 19.67 -6.70
C LYS A 95 -0.97 19.72 -5.26
N LEU A 96 0.30 19.41 -5.01
CA LEU A 96 0.92 19.53 -3.68
C LEU A 96 1.09 20.99 -3.23
N GLY A 97 1.24 21.92 -4.17
CA GLY A 97 1.63 23.27 -3.87
C GLY A 97 3.09 23.42 -3.42
N SER A 98 3.62 24.63 -3.40
CA SER A 98 5.06 24.88 -3.17
C SER A 98 5.57 24.36 -1.82
N GLY A 99 4.77 24.47 -0.76
CA GLY A 99 5.17 24.06 0.60
C GLY A 99 5.32 22.55 0.77
N LEU A 100 4.35 21.77 0.27
CA LEU A 100 4.40 20.31 0.36
C LEU A 100 5.29 19.71 -0.72
N ALA A 101 5.37 20.31 -1.92
CA ALA A 101 6.25 19.85 -2.97
C ALA A 101 7.73 19.86 -2.53
N ALA A 102 8.14 20.80 -1.69
CA ALA A 102 9.49 20.86 -1.12
C ALA A 102 9.76 19.74 -0.10
N LYS A 103 8.73 19.13 0.47
CA LYS A 103 8.84 18.02 1.43
C LYS A 103 8.72 16.64 0.76
N ARG A 104 8.59 16.60 -0.57
CA ARG A 104 8.59 15.36 -1.33
C ARG A 104 10.01 14.81 -1.42
N THR A 105 10.23 13.59 -0.96
CA THR A 105 11.52 12.90 -0.97
C THR A 105 11.70 11.98 -2.16
N GLY A 106 10.60 11.57 -2.81
CA GLY A 106 10.64 10.68 -3.96
C GLY A 106 9.29 10.58 -4.67
N VAL A 107 9.26 9.76 -5.72
CA VAL A 107 8.05 9.42 -6.47
C VAL A 107 8.06 7.92 -6.71
N ILE A 108 6.94 7.28 -6.43
CA ILE A 108 6.71 5.87 -6.74
C ILE A 108 5.60 5.79 -7.79
N ILE A 109 5.78 4.92 -8.77
CA ILE A 109 4.76 4.55 -9.75
C ILE A 109 4.39 3.10 -9.50
N PHE A 110 3.13 2.86 -9.19
CA PHE A 110 2.54 1.54 -9.27
C PHE A 110 2.00 1.36 -10.68
N ALA A 111 2.51 0.39 -11.42
CA ALA A 111 2.13 0.14 -12.80
C ALA A 111 1.68 -1.31 -12.98
N ALA A 112 0.65 -1.53 -13.80
CA ALA A 112 0.12 -2.86 -14.10
C ALA A 112 0.09 -3.11 -15.62
N GLY A 113 0.27 -4.37 -16.02
CA GLY A 113 0.15 -4.85 -17.38
C GLY A 113 0.94 -4.03 -18.39
N ALA A 114 0.29 -3.56 -19.46
CA ALA A 114 0.94 -2.82 -20.53
C ALA A 114 1.68 -1.55 -20.08
N ALA A 115 1.27 -0.93 -18.98
CA ALA A 115 1.99 0.22 -18.42
C ALA A 115 3.33 -0.19 -17.79
N ALA A 116 3.35 -1.31 -17.05
CA ALA A 116 4.57 -1.84 -16.45
C ALA A 116 5.54 -2.34 -17.51
N ASP A 117 5.04 -3.16 -18.45
CA ASP A 117 5.82 -3.69 -19.57
C ASP A 117 6.42 -2.59 -20.42
N GLY A 118 5.62 -1.58 -20.74
CA GLY A 118 6.06 -0.46 -21.55
C GLY A 118 7.11 0.42 -20.88
N LEU A 119 7.02 0.62 -19.57
CA LEU A 119 8.05 1.36 -18.83
C LEU A 119 9.36 0.58 -18.73
N SER A 120 9.32 -0.74 -18.67
CA SER A 120 10.51 -1.59 -18.56
C SER A 120 11.17 -1.88 -19.92
N SER A 121 10.39 -2.01 -21.00
CA SER A 121 10.87 -2.53 -22.29
C SER A 121 10.90 -1.50 -23.42
N ASN A 122 10.39 -0.27 -23.25
CA ASN A 122 10.34 0.73 -24.32
C ASN A 122 11.76 1.09 -24.83
N PRO A 123 12.02 0.98 -26.14
CA PRO A 123 13.35 1.22 -26.70
C PRO A 123 13.84 2.65 -26.48
N LEU A 124 12.97 3.66 -26.47
CA LEU A 124 13.36 5.04 -26.22
C LEU A 124 13.84 5.27 -24.79
N ILE A 125 13.28 4.54 -23.83
CA ILE A 125 13.75 4.54 -22.43
C ILE A 125 15.09 3.82 -22.34
N SER A 126 15.19 2.63 -22.96
CA SER A 126 16.43 1.86 -23.02
C SER A 126 17.60 2.65 -23.67
N ASP A 127 17.32 3.39 -24.73
CA ASP A 127 18.33 4.22 -25.39
C ASP A 127 18.80 5.39 -24.52
N MET A 128 17.91 6.00 -23.75
CA MET A 128 18.33 7.01 -22.76
C MET A 128 19.34 6.45 -21.76
N VAL A 129 19.18 5.20 -21.35
CA VAL A 129 20.09 4.51 -20.45
C VAL A 129 21.44 4.23 -21.12
N LYS A 130 21.44 3.74 -22.38
CA LYS A 130 22.66 3.42 -23.14
C LYS A 130 23.54 4.65 -23.38
N TYR A 131 22.95 5.81 -23.64
CA TYR A 131 23.69 7.04 -23.93
C TYR A 131 24.12 7.84 -22.70
N ALA A 132 23.71 7.41 -21.50
CA ALA A 132 24.09 8.09 -20.26
C ALA A 132 25.54 7.81 -19.78
N GLY A 133 26.27 6.90 -20.44
CA GLY A 133 27.62 6.44 -20.06
C GLY A 133 27.58 5.38 -18.95
N ASP A 134 28.61 4.54 -18.89
CA ASP A 134 28.60 3.32 -18.07
C ASP A 134 28.27 3.53 -16.59
N ALA A 135 28.78 4.56 -15.95
CA ALA A 135 28.51 4.85 -14.53
C ALA A 135 27.10 5.43 -14.30
N SER A 136 26.62 6.22 -15.27
CA SER A 136 25.29 6.86 -15.18
C SER A 136 24.17 5.93 -15.65
N ALA A 137 24.46 4.99 -16.56
CA ALA A 137 23.49 3.98 -17.00
C ALA A 137 23.06 3.07 -15.86
N THR A 138 24.00 2.60 -15.05
CA THR A 138 23.71 1.79 -13.86
C THR A 138 22.89 2.57 -12.84
N ALA A 139 23.16 3.85 -12.66
CA ALA A 139 22.40 4.71 -11.74
C ALA A 139 20.98 5.06 -12.26
N LEU A 140 20.78 5.07 -13.59
CA LEU A 140 19.47 5.33 -14.19
C LEU A 140 18.53 4.12 -14.18
N PHE A 141 19.09 2.93 -14.19
CA PHE A 141 18.36 1.66 -14.24
C PHE A 141 18.86 0.70 -13.16
N THR A 142 18.74 1.10 -11.92
CA THR A 142 19.05 0.21 -10.80
C THR A 142 17.83 -0.64 -10.53
N ARG A 143 17.92 -1.92 -10.82
CA ARG A 143 16.95 -2.90 -10.36
C ARG A 143 17.11 -2.99 -8.85
N MET A 144 16.08 -2.59 -8.11
CA MET A 144 16.02 -2.84 -6.69
C MET A 144 15.75 -4.34 -6.53
N VAL A 145 16.81 -5.12 -6.33
CA VAL A 145 16.68 -6.51 -5.89
C VAL A 145 16.34 -6.43 -4.42
N ASP A 146 15.06 -6.27 -4.13
CA ASP A 146 14.59 -6.42 -2.77
C ASP A 146 14.57 -7.91 -2.40
N SER A 147 14.63 -8.22 -1.13
CA SER A 147 14.62 -9.59 -0.62
C SER A 147 13.32 -10.34 -0.92
N ASN A 148 12.29 -9.67 -1.44
CA ASN A 148 11.04 -10.27 -1.85
C ASN A 148 10.94 -10.39 -3.38
N PRO A 149 11.04 -11.62 -3.94
CA PRO A 149 10.94 -11.83 -5.39
C PRO A 149 9.54 -11.58 -5.97
N ALA A 150 8.55 -11.28 -5.13
CA ALA A 150 7.19 -10.97 -5.57
C ALA A 150 7.08 -9.58 -6.23
N TYR A 151 8.04 -8.68 -5.98
CA TYR A 151 8.01 -7.32 -6.55
C TYR A 151 9.11 -7.17 -7.61
N ASP A 152 8.73 -6.92 -8.85
CA ASP A 152 9.68 -6.42 -9.84
C ASP A 152 9.66 -4.87 -9.79
N SER A 153 10.74 -4.30 -9.27
CA SER A 153 10.88 -2.86 -9.14
C SER A 153 12.15 -2.38 -9.81
N PHE A 154 12.07 -1.23 -10.44
CA PHE A 154 13.21 -0.60 -11.10
C PHE A 154 13.12 0.92 -10.96
N GLN A 155 14.24 1.61 -11.16
CA GLN A 155 14.31 3.04 -11.03
C GLN A 155 14.67 3.70 -12.35
N ILE A 156 13.89 4.70 -12.76
CA ILE A 156 14.14 5.49 -13.98
C ILE A 156 14.19 6.97 -13.60
N GLY A 157 15.35 7.60 -13.78
CA GLY A 157 15.49 9.05 -13.58
C GLY A 157 15.04 9.57 -12.21
N GLY A 158 15.27 8.78 -11.14
CA GLY A 158 14.88 9.11 -9.78
C GLY A 158 13.42 8.79 -9.42
N ILE A 159 12.71 8.12 -10.32
CA ILE A 159 11.34 7.62 -10.09
C ILE A 159 11.41 6.11 -9.90
N THR A 160 10.87 5.60 -8.82
CA THR A 160 10.77 4.15 -8.57
C THR A 160 9.50 3.63 -9.23
N VAL A 161 9.61 2.62 -10.08
CA VAL A 161 8.48 1.93 -10.69
C VAL A 161 8.37 0.55 -10.05
N ILE A 162 7.18 0.18 -9.65
CA ILE A 162 6.85 -1.12 -9.06
C ILE A 162 5.80 -1.77 -9.94
N ASP A 163 6.11 -2.95 -10.47
CA ASP A 163 5.13 -3.77 -11.17
C ASP A 163 4.19 -4.43 -10.14
N VAL A 164 2.91 -4.12 -10.27
CA VAL A 164 1.85 -4.61 -9.39
C VAL A 164 0.86 -5.50 -10.11
N SER A 165 1.19 -6.00 -11.28
CA SER A 165 0.32 -6.85 -12.10
C SER A 165 -0.14 -8.13 -11.38
N MET A 166 0.66 -8.60 -10.42
CA MET A 166 0.38 -9.80 -9.63
C MET A 166 -0.50 -9.54 -8.39
N PHE A 167 -0.86 -8.27 -8.12
CA PHE A 167 -1.60 -7.87 -6.91
C PHE A 167 -3.00 -7.36 -7.26
N PRO A 168 -4.02 -8.25 -7.24
CA PRO A 168 -5.38 -7.91 -7.66
C PRO A 168 -5.99 -6.77 -6.84
N GLU A 169 -5.63 -6.63 -5.56
CA GLU A 169 -6.09 -5.56 -4.68
C GLU A 169 -5.65 -4.19 -5.18
N ILE A 170 -4.42 -4.07 -5.68
CA ILE A 170 -3.88 -2.83 -6.24
C ILE A 170 -4.46 -2.57 -7.63
N VAL A 171 -4.47 -3.62 -8.47
CA VAL A 171 -5.01 -3.55 -9.85
C VAL A 171 -6.48 -3.13 -9.86
N ALA A 172 -7.28 -3.54 -8.88
CA ALA A 172 -8.67 -3.11 -8.74
C ALA A 172 -8.84 -1.58 -8.66
N HIS A 173 -7.85 -0.86 -8.13
CA HIS A 173 -7.89 0.60 -7.97
C HIS A 173 -7.28 1.38 -9.14
N ILE A 174 -6.28 0.80 -9.83
CA ILE A 174 -5.57 1.46 -10.94
C ILE A 174 -5.99 0.97 -12.33
N GLY A 175 -6.60 -0.21 -12.42
CA GLY A 175 -6.96 -0.88 -13.67
C GLY A 175 -5.87 -1.81 -14.19
N GLU A 176 -6.26 -2.78 -15.05
CA GLU A 176 -5.36 -3.84 -15.56
C GLU A 176 -4.15 -3.31 -16.35
N ASN A 177 -4.29 -2.19 -17.06
CA ASN A 177 -3.23 -1.53 -17.81
C ASN A 177 -2.99 -0.11 -17.29
N GLY A 178 -3.31 0.11 -16.03
CA GLY A 178 -3.23 1.41 -15.41
C GLY A 178 -1.94 1.65 -14.64
N PHE A 179 -1.76 2.89 -14.24
CA PHE A 179 -0.71 3.27 -13.32
C PHE A 179 -1.17 4.35 -12.36
N ALA A 180 -0.54 4.41 -11.19
CA ALA A 180 -0.74 5.46 -10.22
C ALA A 180 0.61 6.05 -9.79
N ILE A 181 0.74 7.37 -9.82
CA ILE A 181 1.94 8.11 -9.40
C ILE A 181 1.71 8.64 -8.00
N VAL A 182 2.45 8.13 -7.04
CA VAL A 182 2.31 8.44 -5.61
C VAL A 182 3.54 9.22 -5.14
N PRO A 183 3.36 10.38 -4.49
CA PRO A 183 4.48 11.12 -3.92
C PRO A 183 4.93 10.46 -2.62
N VAL A 184 6.23 10.24 -2.46
CA VAL A 184 6.83 9.87 -1.19
C VAL A 184 7.11 11.15 -0.42
N MET A 185 6.48 11.30 0.74
CA MET A 185 6.55 12.50 1.55
C MET A 185 7.40 12.29 2.80
N ASP A 186 8.04 13.35 3.25
CA ASP A 186 8.70 13.35 4.56
C ASP A 186 7.66 13.07 5.66
N LYS A 187 8.02 12.27 6.66
CA LYS A 187 7.18 11.98 7.84
C LYS A 187 6.69 13.24 8.55
N ALA A 188 7.52 14.28 8.60
CA ALA A 188 7.16 15.56 9.19
C ALA A 188 6.03 16.29 8.45
N ALA A 189 5.73 15.91 7.20
CA ALA A 189 4.61 16.47 6.44
C ALA A 189 3.25 15.90 6.84
N GLN A 190 3.22 14.77 7.54
CA GLN A 190 2.00 14.08 8.01
C GLN A 190 0.93 13.89 6.92
N CYS A 191 1.38 13.64 5.69
CA CYS A 191 0.49 13.50 4.55
C CYS A 191 -0.28 12.16 4.55
N TYR A 192 0.37 11.12 5.04
CA TYR A 192 -0.20 9.78 5.21
C TYR A 192 -0.12 9.41 6.69
N GLN A 193 -1.24 9.07 7.28
CA GLN A 193 -1.32 8.78 8.71
C GLN A 193 -2.11 7.50 8.94
N LEU A 194 -1.70 6.72 9.92
CA LEU A 194 -2.46 5.62 10.47
C LEU A 194 -2.76 5.95 11.94
N HIS A 195 -4.01 6.24 12.22
CA HIS A 195 -4.46 6.49 13.59
C HIS A 195 -4.92 5.18 14.21
N SER A 196 -4.44 4.88 15.41
CA SER A 196 -4.91 3.74 16.19
C SER A 196 -6.02 4.19 17.14
N GLY A 197 -7.01 3.34 17.31
CA GLY A 197 -8.11 3.56 18.26
C GLY A 197 -7.94 2.77 19.54
N VAL A 198 -8.83 2.99 20.48
CA VAL A 198 -8.97 2.21 21.71
C VAL A 198 -9.84 1.00 21.42
N GLY A 199 -9.50 -0.18 21.98
CA GLY A 199 -10.34 -1.36 21.84
C GLY A 199 -11.71 -1.14 22.49
N VAL A 200 -12.77 -1.64 21.85
CA VAL A 200 -14.17 -1.41 22.30
C VAL A 200 -14.40 -1.87 23.73
N ARG A 201 -13.76 -2.98 24.13
CA ARG A 201 -13.90 -3.53 25.49
C ARG A 201 -13.20 -2.70 26.56
N HIS A 202 -12.27 -1.83 26.16
CA HIS A 202 -11.48 -1.01 27.09
C HIS A 202 -11.68 0.49 26.90
N ALA A 203 -12.61 0.90 26.05
CA ALA A 203 -12.91 2.31 25.81
C ALA A 203 -13.22 3.08 27.10
N GLU A 204 -13.88 2.44 28.05
CA GLU A 204 -14.21 3.03 29.36
C GLU A 204 -13.05 3.07 30.35
N LEU A 205 -11.99 2.28 30.12
CA LEU A 205 -10.88 2.12 31.07
C LEU A 205 -9.69 3.06 30.83
N GLY A 206 -9.79 3.95 29.80
CA GLY A 206 -8.75 4.93 29.50
C GLY A 206 -7.41 4.29 29.09
N GLN A 207 -7.45 3.14 28.43
CA GLN A 207 -6.26 2.49 27.90
C GLN A 207 -5.70 3.24 26.69
N ASP A 208 -4.40 3.08 26.46
CA ASP A 208 -3.73 3.65 25.31
C ASP A 208 -4.28 3.10 23.97
N ALA A 209 -4.34 3.96 22.98
CA ALA A 209 -4.71 3.58 21.62
C ALA A 209 -3.57 2.77 20.99
N VAL A 210 -3.83 1.50 20.67
CA VAL A 210 -2.89 0.60 20.00
C VAL A 210 -3.55 -0.04 18.78
N LEU A 211 -2.74 -0.45 17.82
CA LEU A 211 -3.25 -1.04 16.58
C LEU A 211 -3.94 -2.39 16.82
N HIS A 212 -3.45 -3.17 17.77
CA HIS A 212 -3.90 -4.53 18.01
C HIS A 212 -4.17 -4.77 19.49
N HIS A 213 -5.37 -5.21 19.80
CA HIS A 213 -5.79 -5.59 21.15
C HIS A 213 -6.05 -7.09 21.20
N GLN A 214 -5.64 -7.72 22.28
CA GLN A 214 -5.85 -9.15 22.51
C GLN A 214 -6.43 -9.38 23.89
N TYR A 215 -7.45 -10.21 23.95
CA TYR A 215 -8.13 -10.58 25.18
C TYR A 215 -8.22 -12.10 25.30
N LEU A 216 -7.97 -12.61 26.49
CA LEU A 216 -8.25 -13.97 26.84
C LEU A 216 -9.52 -14.01 27.70
N ILE A 217 -10.59 -14.56 27.13
CA ILE A 217 -11.87 -14.71 27.82
C ILE A 217 -12.01 -16.16 28.25
N LYS A 218 -12.43 -16.39 29.49
CA LYS A 218 -12.82 -17.72 29.97
C LYS A 218 -14.33 -17.79 30.03
N ASP A 219 -14.89 -18.85 29.48
CA ASP A 219 -16.31 -19.16 29.62
C ASP A 219 -16.65 -19.70 31.01
N GLU A 220 -17.91 -20.03 31.23
CA GLU A 220 -18.38 -20.61 32.49
C GLU A 220 -17.71 -21.96 32.82
N PHE A 221 -17.22 -22.68 31.81
CA PHE A 221 -16.49 -23.95 31.95
C PHE A 221 -14.97 -23.73 32.00
N GLN A 222 -14.52 -22.49 32.11
CA GLN A 222 -13.09 -22.06 32.10
C GLN A 222 -12.31 -22.42 30.83
N PHE A 223 -13.00 -22.64 29.71
CA PHE A 223 -12.32 -22.72 28.41
C PHE A 223 -11.85 -21.35 27.95
N PRO A 224 -10.57 -21.22 27.60
CA PRO A 224 -10.06 -19.95 27.11
C PRO A 224 -10.50 -19.73 25.66
N SER A 225 -10.99 -18.53 25.39
CA SER A 225 -11.23 -18.01 24.04
C SER A 225 -10.31 -16.82 23.78
N VAL A 226 -9.55 -16.87 22.70
CA VAL A 226 -8.72 -15.76 22.27
C VAL A 226 -9.60 -14.86 21.40
N VAL A 227 -9.76 -13.61 21.83
CA VAL A 227 -10.45 -12.57 21.09
C VAL A 227 -9.43 -11.50 20.73
N THR A 228 -9.37 -11.16 19.46
CA THR A 228 -8.49 -10.10 18.96
C THR A 228 -9.31 -9.01 18.28
N GLU A 229 -8.89 -7.80 18.45
CA GLU A 229 -9.55 -6.61 17.93
C GLU A 229 -8.49 -5.66 17.36
N THR A 230 -8.79 -5.04 16.22
CA THR A 230 -7.99 -3.94 15.66
C THR A 230 -8.88 -2.73 15.51
N SER A 231 -8.38 -1.57 15.94
CA SER A 231 -9.07 -0.30 15.80
C SER A 231 -8.10 0.71 15.19
N TYR A 232 -8.35 1.10 13.94
CA TYR A 232 -7.48 2.01 13.21
C TYR A 232 -8.24 2.78 12.13
N LEU A 233 -7.65 3.89 11.73
CA LEU A 233 -8.14 4.71 10.63
C LEU A 233 -6.95 5.18 9.79
N PRO A 234 -6.80 4.67 8.55
CA PRO A 234 -5.85 5.23 7.61
C PRO A 234 -6.37 6.55 7.04
N VAL A 235 -5.52 7.57 6.98
CA VAL A 235 -5.90 8.90 6.48
C VAL A 235 -4.90 9.36 5.43
N ASN A 236 -5.45 9.79 4.28
CA ASN A 236 -4.71 10.41 3.21
C ASN A 236 -5.09 11.90 3.11
N ASN A 237 -4.18 12.77 3.53
CA ASN A 237 -4.39 14.22 3.55
C ASN A 237 -4.09 14.91 2.20
N ILE A 238 -3.57 14.16 1.20
CA ILE A 238 -3.19 14.69 -0.12
C ILE A 238 -3.78 13.86 -1.27
N PRO A 239 -5.06 13.52 -1.27
CA PRO A 239 -5.65 12.61 -2.24
C PRO A 239 -5.53 13.12 -3.68
N GLN A 240 -5.60 14.44 -3.88
CA GLN A 240 -5.46 15.08 -5.20
C GLN A 240 -4.05 15.02 -5.78
N ALA A 241 -3.02 14.72 -4.95
CA ALA A 241 -1.64 14.58 -5.41
C ALA A 241 -1.32 13.18 -5.95
N ILE A 242 -2.26 12.24 -5.85
CA ILE A 242 -2.12 10.92 -6.46
C ILE A 242 -2.66 11.02 -7.89
N ILE A 243 -1.80 10.76 -8.87
CA ILE A 243 -2.11 10.92 -10.29
C ILE A 243 -2.34 9.54 -10.90
N PHE A 244 -3.49 9.36 -11.51
CA PHE A 244 -3.85 8.12 -12.19
C PHE A 244 -3.74 8.27 -13.71
N GLY A 245 -3.41 7.19 -14.37
CA GLY A 245 -3.40 7.12 -15.83
C GLY A 245 -3.52 5.68 -16.31
N SER A 246 -3.63 5.50 -17.63
CA SER A 246 -3.69 4.19 -18.26
C SER A 246 -2.75 4.13 -19.45
N ALA A 247 -2.36 2.93 -19.84
CA ALA A 247 -1.79 2.68 -21.14
C ALA A 247 -2.87 2.89 -22.23
N ALA A 248 -2.46 3.40 -23.40
CA ALA A 248 -3.31 3.59 -24.57
C ALA A 248 -3.38 2.31 -25.40
#